data_53359e2d55742dc92798e7ed561a67e3
#
_entry.id   53359e2d55742dc92798e7ed561a67e3
#
_cell.length_a   1.000
_cell.length_b   1.000
_cell.length_c   1.000
_cell.angle_alpha   90.00
_cell.angle_beta   90.00
_cell.angle_gamma   90.00
#
_symmetry.space_group_name_H-M   'P 1'
#
loop_
_entity.id
_entity.type
_entity.pdbx_description
1 polymer ?
#
loop_
_entity_poly.entity_id
_entity_poly.type
_entity_poly.pdbx_seq_one_letter_code
_entity_poly.pdbx_strand_id
1 'polypeptide(L)'
;MRRAKFEDGCGSSFDSAEIPMLIPCPARSTDRDGVSGGRRCSIAVGTGSGPEGSRPTADVWRLRGCGAESGFAEETEYVLPTENASQSFESLMAKVTIIGATGQVGTYVAHSVSQFPHVQEMCLFGRSGNEQYLEGLAHDMTDSFAARGTDTRVTFGTNPEILRGSDIIVLTAGIPRKADQTRLDLALENARIVKKYAELIGSIVPDSLLLVVTNPVDIMTTVALKYSGMKPNQVFGLGTHLDSMRLKSRLAKFFKVHVSEVHTRIVGEHGDTMVPLWSATTIGGVQIDNLLGFAPVDRETMLEEVKNSGSQIIKAKGATVYGPGDAIASLIRTIVEDENRLLTVSTEIVWDSFSHKGICISVPARITRNGVYSVGIRMSEVESAAFIKSVELIRKTTEDVFSVLDKE
;
A
#
# COMPACT_ATOMS: atom_id res chain seq x y z
N MET A 1 -22.41 39.55 23.28
CA MET A 1 -23.25 40.72 22.99
C MET A 1 -22.42 41.80 22.31
N ARG A 2 -22.58 41.97 21.02
CA ARG A 2 -22.48 43.22 20.24
C ARG A 2 -22.92 42.88 18.82
N ARG A 3 -24.14 43.30 18.46
CA ARG A 3 -24.70 43.30 17.12
C ARG A 3 -24.04 44.42 16.31
N ALA A 4 -23.60 44.14 15.10
CA ALA A 4 -23.36 45.12 14.05
C ALA A 4 -24.54 45.08 13.08
N LYS A 5 -25.18 46.22 12.86
CA LYS A 5 -26.22 46.46 11.87
C LYS A 5 -25.59 46.52 10.50
N PHE A 6 -26.22 45.85 9.52
CA PHE A 6 -26.05 46.13 8.11
C PHE A 6 -27.32 46.82 7.60
N GLU A 7 -27.15 47.96 6.95
CA GLU A 7 -28.22 48.69 6.26
C GLU A 7 -28.32 48.21 4.82
N ASP A 8 -29.58 48.17 4.38
CA ASP A 8 -30.08 47.67 3.10
C ASP A 8 -29.66 48.54 1.91
N GLY A 9 -29.49 47.90 0.77
CA GLY A 9 -29.47 48.57 -0.52
C GLY A 9 -29.07 47.67 -1.69
N CYS A 10 -30.01 47.06 -2.30
CA CYS A 10 -30.21 46.67 -3.68
C CYS A 10 -30.58 45.17 -3.87
N GLY A 11 -31.83 44.97 -4.22
CA GLY A 11 -32.39 43.65 -4.45
C GLY A 11 -32.02 43.08 -5.79
N SER A 12 -31.60 41.84 -5.78
CA SER A 12 -31.84 40.82 -6.78
C SER A 12 -31.47 39.46 -6.17
N SER A 13 -32.45 38.58 -6.15
CA SER A 13 -32.37 37.22 -5.61
C SER A 13 -31.36 36.37 -6.36
N PHE A 14 -30.28 35.96 -5.71
CA PHE A 14 -29.44 34.84 -6.12
C PHE A 14 -29.09 34.04 -4.87
N ASP A 15 -29.59 32.82 -4.81
CA ASP A 15 -29.10 31.80 -3.89
C ASP A 15 -27.74 31.32 -4.40
N SER A 16 -26.67 31.80 -3.83
CA SER A 16 -25.30 31.32 -4.08
C SER A 16 -24.62 31.00 -2.77
N ALA A 17 -24.26 29.75 -2.57
CA ALA A 17 -23.41 29.31 -1.47
C ALA A 17 -21.95 29.68 -1.77
N GLU A 18 -21.40 30.66 -1.06
CA GLU A 18 -19.97 30.99 -1.14
C GLU A 18 -19.18 30.02 -0.25
N ILE A 19 -18.29 29.23 -0.84
CA ILE A 19 -17.28 28.44 -0.14
C ILE A 19 -15.94 29.17 -0.28
N PRO A 20 -15.31 29.67 0.82
CA PRO A 20 -14.01 30.31 0.73
C PRO A 20 -12.90 29.28 0.62
N MET A 21 -12.39 29.04 -0.57
CA MET A 21 -11.14 28.29 -0.79
C MET A 21 -9.99 29.28 -1.01
N LEU A 22 -8.98 29.20 -0.14
CA LEU A 22 -7.70 29.91 -0.29
C LEU A 22 -6.79 29.09 -1.21
N ILE A 23 -6.65 29.49 -2.47
CA ILE A 23 -5.64 28.94 -3.37
C ILE A 23 -4.45 29.91 -3.36
N PRO A 24 -3.21 29.44 -3.07
CA PRO A 24 -2.02 30.30 -3.16
C PRO A 24 -1.73 30.61 -4.63
N CYS A 25 -1.66 31.90 -4.95
CA CYS A 25 -1.24 32.38 -6.26
C CYS A 25 0.29 32.19 -6.42
N PRO A 26 0.82 31.64 -7.53
CA PRO A 26 2.26 31.51 -7.72
C PRO A 26 2.89 32.89 -7.86
N ALA A 27 3.89 33.18 -6.99
CA ALA A 27 4.65 34.40 -6.98
C ALA A 27 5.46 34.56 -8.27
N ARG A 28 5.28 35.64 -8.98
CA ARG A 28 6.25 36.16 -9.94
C ARG A 28 7.21 37.11 -9.22
N SER A 29 8.46 36.95 -9.57
CA SER A 29 9.67 37.70 -9.22
C SER A 29 9.51 39.07 -8.58
N THR A 30 10.30 39.25 -7.55
CA THR A 30 10.69 40.44 -6.78
C THR A 30 10.74 41.72 -7.57
N ASP A 31 9.95 42.70 -7.13
CA ASP A 31 10.30 44.12 -7.19
C ASP A 31 10.49 44.67 -5.79
N ARG A 32 11.53 45.48 -5.65
CA ARG A 32 11.93 46.16 -4.42
C ARG A 32 10.92 47.27 -4.17
N ASP A 33 10.03 47.08 -3.21
CA ASP A 33 9.53 48.12 -2.31
C ASP A 33 8.41 47.47 -1.46
N GLY A 34 8.62 47.46 -0.16
CA GLY A 34 7.80 46.72 0.78
C GLY A 34 6.46 47.41 1.10
N VAL A 35 5.41 46.95 0.43
CA VAL A 35 4.02 47.14 0.88
C VAL A 35 3.24 45.84 0.64
N SER A 36 2.94 45.12 1.71
CA SER A 36 2.10 43.92 1.69
C SER A 36 0.61 44.27 1.55
N GLY A 37 0.14 44.39 0.33
CA GLY A 37 -1.29 44.47 0.03
C GLY A 37 -1.80 43.09 -0.39
N GLY A 38 -2.41 42.33 0.52
CA GLY A 38 -3.10 41.08 0.21
C GLY A 38 -4.31 41.34 -0.70
N ARG A 39 -4.28 40.86 -1.92
CA ARG A 39 -5.41 40.91 -2.87
C ARG A 39 -6.33 39.72 -2.61
N ARG A 40 -7.62 39.96 -2.46
CA ARG A 40 -8.67 38.96 -2.37
C ARG A 40 -9.19 38.67 -3.77
N CYS A 41 -9.15 37.40 -4.18
CA CYS A 41 -9.89 36.92 -5.36
C CYS A 41 -11.23 36.35 -4.88
N SER A 42 -12.32 36.73 -5.48
CA SER A 42 -13.64 36.12 -5.26
C SER A 42 -13.96 35.16 -6.40
N ILE A 43 -14.51 33.99 -6.07
CA ILE A 43 -14.99 33.00 -7.03
C ILE A 43 -16.51 33.10 -7.03
N ALA A 44 -17.10 33.34 -8.20
CA ALA A 44 -18.54 33.28 -8.38
C ALA A 44 -18.89 31.98 -9.09
N VAL A 45 -19.80 31.20 -8.51
CA VAL A 45 -20.35 29.97 -9.11
C VAL A 45 -21.62 30.34 -9.85
N GLY A 46 -21.65 30.12 -11.16
CA GLY A 46 -22.85 30.29 -11.96
C GLY A 46 -23.28 28.96 -12.56
N THR A 47 -24.50 28.51 -12.29
CA THR A 47 -25.11 27.39 -13.03
C THR A 47 -25.69 27.93 -14.33
N GLY A 48 -25.15 27.52 -15.46
CA GLY A 48 -25.70 27.87 -16.77
C GLY A 48 -27.02 27.13 -17.03
N SER A 49 -28.15 27.86 -17.13
CA SER A 49 -29.41 27.31 -17.56
C SER A 49 -29.40 27.19 -19.11
N GLY A 50 -29.32 25.97 -19.62
CA GLY A 50 -29.63 25.66 -21.00
C GLY A 50 -31.14 25.66 -21.28
N PRO A 51 -31.61 25.62 -22.53
CA PRO A 51 -33.04 25.61 -22.87
C PRO A 51 -33.74 24.43 -22.23
N GLU A 52 -34.97 24.65 -21.76
CA GLU A 52 -35.80 23.71 -20.98
C GLU A 52 -35.80 22.31 -21.62
N GLY A 53 -35.27 21.32 -20.89
CA GLY A 53 -35.35 19.90 -21.24
C GLY A 53 -34.03 19.13 -21.31
N SER A 54 -32.87 19.75 -21.24
CA SER A 54 -31.58 19.06 -21.23
C SER A 54 -30.92 19.13 -19.83
N ARG A 55 -30.45 17.99 -19.30
CA ARG A 55 -29.63 17.97 -18.10
C ARG A 55 -28.33 18.75 -18.34
N PRO A 56 -27.82 19.54 -17.37
CA PRO A 56 -26.56 20.25 -17.52
C PRO A 56 -25.42 19.23 -17.70
N THR A 57 -24.64 19.40 -18.75
CA THR A 57 -23.57 18.49 -19.14
C THR A 57 -22.19 18.90 -18.63
N ALA A 58 -22.06 20.04 -17.93
CA ALA A 58 -20.81 20.47 -17.31
C ALA A 58 -21.03 21.59 -16.27
N ASP A 59 -20.27 21.59 -15.19
CA ASP A 59 -20.14 22.74 -14.29
C ASP A 59 -19.10 23.71 -14.86
N VAL A 60 -19.49 24.94 -15.12
CA VAL A 60 -18.61 25.98 -15.66
C VAL A 60 -18.16 26.91 -14.55
N TRP A 61 -16.86 26.93 -14.28
CA TRP A 61 -16.25 27.83 -13.32
C TRP A 61 -15.65 29.04 -14.04
N ARG A 62 -16.11 30.24 -13.69
CA ARG A 62 -15.57 31.50 -14.24
C ARG A 62 -14.73 32.20 -13.21
N LEU A 63 -13.45 32.38 -13.48
CA LEU A 63 -12.53 33.15 -12.67
C LEU A 63 -12.42 34.57 -13.24
N ARG A 64 -12.85 35.56 -12.45
CA ARG A 64 -12.60 36.98 -12.78
C ARG A 64 -11.33 37.45 -12.08
N GLY A 65 -10.29 37.73 -12.85
CA GLY A 65 -9.08 38.35 -12.35
C GLY A 65 -9.29 39.87 -12.21
N CYS A 66 -9.15 40.43 -11.00
CA CYS A 66 -9.04 41.88 -10.82
C CYS A 66 -7.64 42.34 -11.22
N GLY A 67 -7.45 42.73 -12.48
CA GLY A 67 -6.27 43.49 -12.91
C GLY A 67 -6.50 45.00 -12.65
N ALA A 68 -5.62 45.61 -11.89
CA ALA A 68 -5.54 47.06 -11.86
C ALA A 68 -4.74 47.51 -13.09
N GLU A 69 -5.24 48.51 -13.81
CA GLU A 69 -4.55 49.37 -14.79
C GLU A 69 -4.45 48.95 -16.27
N SER A 70 -5.25 48.04 -16.79
CA SER A 70 -5.54 48.07 -18.23
C SER A 70 -6.91 47.45 -18.46
N GLY A 71 -7.80 48.20 -19.12
CA GLY A 71 -9.24 47.94 -19.23
C GLY A 71 -9.63 46.69 -20.10
N PHE A 72 -8.91 45.61 -19.96
CA PHE A 72 -9.26 44.28 -20.53
C PHE A 72 -9.29 43.25 -19.43
N ALA A 73 -10.48 42.78 -19.08
CA ALA A 73 -10.66 41.59 -18.27
C ALA A 73 -10.50 40.39 -19.20
N GLU A 74 -9.40 39.64 -19.07
CA GLU A 74 -9.32 38.28 -19.64
C GLU A 74 -10.18 37.35 -18.79
N GLU A 75 -11.33 36.93 -19.31
CA GLU A 75 -12.11 35.84 -18.75
C GLU A 75 -11.52 34.53 -19.25
N THR A 76 -10.91 33.77 -18.34
CA THR A 76 -10.48 32.40 -18.66
C THR A 76 -11.56 31.44 -18.20
N GLU A 77 -12.20 30.76 -19.15
CA GLU A 77 -13.23 29.78 -18.90
C GLU A 77 -12.57 28.39 -18.74
N TYR A 78 -12.72 27.78 -17.57
CA TYR A 78 -12.30 26.39 -17.34
C TYR A 78 -13.55 25.50 -17.32
N VAL A 79 -13.67 24.63 -18.32
CA VAL A 79 -14.70 23.61 -18.38
C VAL A 79 -14.11 22.33 -17.81
N LEU A 80 -14.55 21.92 -16.62
CA LEU A 80 -14.24 20.59 -16.12
C LEU A 80 -15.29 19.61 -16.63
N PRO A 81 -14.88 18.51 -17.29
CA PRO A 81 -15.83 17.48 -17.73
C PRO A 81 -16.44 16.80 -16.48
N THR A 82 -17.72 17.00 -16.22
CA THR A 82 -18.44 16.44 -15.07
C THR A 82 -18.56 14.92 -15.11
N GLU A 83 -18.52 14.31 -16.30
CA GLU A 83 -18.56 12.85 -16.46
C GLU A 83 -17.28 12.13 -15.99
N ASN A 84 -16.12 12.79 -16.03
CA ASN A 84 -14.86 12.17 -15.59
C ASN A 84 -14.62 12.24 -14.08
N ALA A 85 -15.26 13.16 -13.36
CA ALA A 85 -15.04 13.30 -11.92
C ALA A 85 -15.78 12.23 -11.09
N SER A 86 -17.03 11.90 -11.45
CA SER A 86 -17.79 10.84 -10.78
C SER A 86 -17.26 9.45 -11.16
N GLN A 87 -16.89 9.21 -12.43
CA GLN A 87 -16.24 7.97 -12.84
C GLN A 87 -14.86 7.80 -12.23
N SER A 88 -14.09 8.87 -12.02
CA SER A 88 -12.79 8.81 -11.35
C SER A 88 -12.92 8.50 -9.85
N PHE A 89 -13.99 8.95 -9.19
CA PHE A 89 -14.21 8.70 -7.76
C PHE A 89 -14.71 7.28 -7.49
N GLU A 90 -15.66 6.76 -8.30
CA GLU A 90 -16.10 5.36 -8.22
C GLU A 90 -14.97 4.38 -8.57
N SER A 91 -14.08 4.74 -9.49
CA SER A 91 -12.91 3.93 -9.84
C SER A 91 -11.84 3.86 -8.73
N LEU A 92 -11.93 4.72 -7.71
CA LEU A 92 -11.00 4.74 -6.57
C LEU A 92 -11.43 3.82 -5.41
N MET A 93 -12.68 3.38 -5.38
CA MET A 93 -13.21 2.53 -4.31
C MET A 93 -12.79 1.07 -4.49
N ALA A 94 -12.27 0.46 -3.44
CA ALA A 94 -11.72 -0.88 -3.48
C ALA A 94 -12.46 -1.85 -2.54
N LYS A 95 -12.62 -3.08 -3.02
CA LYS A 95 -12.95 -4.25 -2.20
C LYS A 95 -11.66 -4.99 -1.85
N VAL A 96 -11.36 -5.07 -0.56
CA VAL A 96 -10.22 -5.81 -0.03
C VAL A 96 -10.68 -7.09 0.64
N THR A 97 -10.18 -8.23 0.20
CA THR A 97 -10.52 -9.54 0.78
C THR A 97 -9.34 -10.12 1.54
N ILE A 98 -9.58 -10.57 2.77
CA ILE A 98 -8.60 -11.22 3.62
C ILE A 98 -8.89 -12.72 3.67
N ILE A 99 -8.06 -13.54 3.04
CA ILE A 99 -8.12 -15.00 3.16
C ILE A 99 -7.29 -15.42 4.38
N GLY A 100 -7.95 -16.05 5.34
CA GLY A 100 -7.39 -16.33 6.66
C GLY A 100 -7.74 -15.26 7.69
N ALA A 101 -8.87 -14.59 7.54
CA ALA A 101 -9.37 -13.51 8.41
C ALA A 101 -9.56 -13.93 9.88
N THR A 102 -9.70 -15.24 10.16
CA THR A 102 -9.79 -15.78 11.53
C THR A 102 -8.45 -15.86 12.25
N GLY A 103 -7.34 -15.63 11.55
CA GLY A 103 -6.00 -15.60 12.13
C GLY A 103 -5.66 -14.21 12.71
N GLN A 104 -4.76 -14.15 13.71
CA GLN A 104 -4.39 -12.90 14.38
C GLN A 104 -3.90 -11.81 13.41
N VAL A 105 -3.09 -12.17 12.42
CA VAL A 105 -2.60 -11.21 11.41
C VAL A 105 -3.75 -10.79 10.49
N GLY A 106 -4.54 -11.74 9.99
CA GLY A 106 -5.67 -11.44 9.11
C GLY A 106 -6.71 -10.52 9.76
N THR A 107 -7.08 -10.78 11.01
CA THR A 107 -7.97 -9.94 11.80
C THR A 107 -7.43 -8.52 11.96
N TYR A 108 -6.14 -8.39 12.33
CA TYR A 108 -5.51 -7.07 12.49
C TYR A 108 -5.43 -6.30 11.17
N VAL A 109 -5.06 -6.98 10.08
CA VAL A 109 -5.01 -6.35 8.73
C VAL A 109 -6.37 -5.85 8.31
N ALA A 110 -7.43 -6.66 8.47
CA ALA A 110 -8.79 -6.26 8.14
C ALA A 110 -9.20 -4.98 8.88
N HIS A 111 -8.92 -4.93 10.19
CA HIS A 111 -9.20 -3.76 11.01
C HIS A 111 -8.36 -2.53 10.62
N SER A 112 -7.06 -2.70 10.33
CA SER A 112 -6.17 -1.59 9.97
C SER A 112 -6.48 -1.01 8.59
N VAL A 113 -6.80 -1.88 7.63
CA VAL A 113 -7.05 -1.49 6.23
C VAL A 113 -8.42 -0.80 6.06
N SER A 114 -9.41 -1.21 6.84
CA SER A 114 -10.73 -0.60 6.80
C SER A 114 -10.77 0.90 7.17
N GLN A 115 -9.67 1.44 7.71
CA GLN A 115 -9.55 2.86 8.02
C GLN A 115 -9.19 3.73 6.80
N PHE A 116 -8.83 3.12 5.68
CA PHE A 116 -8.46 3.87 4.49
C PHE A 116 -9.70 4.35 3.73
N PRO A 117 -9.78 5.64 3.39
CA PRO A 117 -10.98 6.22 2.78
C PRO A 117 -11.45 5.53 1.50
N HIS A 118 -10.52 4.95 0.75
CA HIS A 118 -10.80 4.28 -0.52
C HIS A 118 -11.12 2.78 -0.38
N VAL A 119 -11.20 2.24 0.84
CA VAL A 119 -11.65 0.87 1.07
C VAL A 119 -13.15 0.87 1.37
N GLN A 120 -13.96 0.57 0.37
CA GLN A 120 -15.42 0.54 0.49
C GLN A 120 -15.95 -0.77 1.07
N GLU A 121 -15.28 -1.88 0.76
CA GLU A 121 -15.68 -3.20 1.25
C GLU A 121 -14.48 -3.98 1.81
N MET A 122 -14.64 -4.47 3.03
CA MET A 122 -13.75 -5.43 3.67
C MET A 122 -14.43 -6.80 3.69
N CYS A 123 -13.86 -7.77 2.96
CA CYS A 123 -14.38 -9.13 2.92
C CYS A 123 -13.52 -10.07 3.78
N LEU A 124 -14.16 -10.72 4.75
CA LEU A 124 -13.53 -11.66 5.67
C LEU A 124 -13.80 -13.09 5.18
N PHE A 125 -12.78 -13.73 4.58
CA PHE A 125 -12.92 -15.09 4.07
C PHE A 125 -12.22 -16.10 4.99
N GLY A 126 -12.94 -17.14 5.37
CA GLY A 126 -12.46 -18.22 6.22
C GLY A 126 -12.76 -19.62 5.69
N ARG A 127 -12.32 -20.61 6.43
CA ARG A 127 -12.63 -22.02 6.13
C ARG A 127 -14.07 -22.36 6.56
N SER A 128 -14.69 -23.31 5.89
CA SER A 128 -15.94 -23.93 6.32
C SER A 128 -15.84 -24.39 7.78
N GLY A 129 -16.89 -24.12 8.54
CA GLY A 129 -16.96 -24.32 10.00
C GLY A 129 -16.55 -23.11 10.82
N ASN A 130 -16.11 -22.00 10.21
CA ASN A 130 -15.78 -20.76 10.89
C ASN A 130 -16.84 -19.67 10.71
N GLU A 131 -18.02 -19.97 10.19
CA GLU A 131 -19.06 -19.01 9.82
C GLU A 131 -19.48 -18.16 11.01
N GLN A 132 -19.76 -18.76 12.16
CA GLN A 132 -20.17 -18.05 13.37
C GLN A 132 -19.06 -17.12 13.91
N TYR A 133 -17.80 -17.56 13.82
CA TYR A 133 -16.65 -16.70 14.22
C TYR A 133 -16.51 -15.49 13.29
N LEU A 134 -16.64 -15.71 11.97
CA LEU A 134 -16.56 -14.64 10.98
C LEU A 134 -17.71 -13.63 11.13
N GLU A 135 -18.92 -14.11 11.44
CA GLU A 135 -20.07 -13.27 11.72
C GLU A 135 -19.83 -12.38 12.94
N GLY A 136 -19.38 -12.97 14.07
CA GLY A 136 -19.05 -12.22 15.27
C GLY A 136 -17.93 -11.18 15.03
N LEU A 137 -16.90 -11.57 14.26
CA LEU A 137 -15.81 -10.66 13.89
C LEU A 137 -16.30 -9.50 13.01
N ALA A 138 -17.20 -9.78 12.06
CA ALA A 138 -17.77 -8.74 11.19
C ALA A 138 -18.63 -7.74 11.99
N HIS A 139 -19.41 -8.21 12.96
CA HIS A 139 -20.21 -7.34 13.84
C HIS A 139 -19.29 -6.45 14.70
N ASP A 140 -18.28 -7.03 15.37
CA ASP A 140 -17.31 -6.28 16.20
C ASP A 140 -16.56 -5.22 15.38
N MET A 141 -16.17 -5.55 14.15
CA MET A 141 -15.55 -4.57 13.23
C MET A 141 -16.53 -3.47 12.83
N THR A 142 -17.79 -3.81 12.53
CA THR A 142 -18.82 -2.83 12.17
C THR A 142 -19.06 -1.84 13.30
N ASP A 143 -19.13 -2.31 14.54
CA ASP A 143 -19.24 -1.45 15.73
C ASP A 143 -18.03 -0.52 15.88
N SER A 144 -16.82 -1.05 15.66
CA SER A 144 -15.58 -0.27 15.67
C SER A 144 -15.56 0.81 14.57
N PHE A 145 -16.06 0.49 13.37
CA PHE A 145 -16.12 1.44 12.26
C PHE A 145 -17.12 2.55 12.52
N ALA A 146 -18.30 2.21 13.06
CA ALA A 146 -19.29 3.20 13.49
C ALA A 146 -18.72 4.16 14.54
N ALA A 147 -17.94 3.67 15.51
CA ALA A 147 -17.28 4.48 16.52
C ALA A 147 -16.23 5.45 15.93
N ARG A 148 -15.68 5.16 14.75
CA ARG A 148 -14.69 5.99 14.04
C ARG A 148 -15.32 6.91 12.99
N GLY A 149 -16.61 6.75 12.71
CA GLY A 149 -17.26 7.45 11.60
C GLY A 149 -16.82 6.94 10.23
N THR A 150 -16.43 5.65 10.12
CA THR A 150 -16.04 5.00 8.87
C THR A 150 -17.23 4.19 8.34
N ASP A 151 -17.50 4.28 7.04
CA ASP A 151 -18.64 3.62 6.38
C ASP A 151 -18.20 2.43 5.50
N THR A 152 -17.13 1.73 5.91
CA THR A 152 -16.64 0.53 5.23
C THR A 152 -17.60 -0.64 5.45
N ARG A 153 -18.15 -1.20 4.37
CA ARG A 153 -18.98 -2.39 4.44
C ARG A 153 -18.16 -3.63 4.79
N VAL A 154 -18.59 -4.40 5.79
CA VAL A 154 -17.97 -5.68 6.14
C VAL A 154 -18.82 -6.82 5.59
N THR A 155 -18.22 -7.67 4.77
CA THR A 155 -18.80 -8.92 4.29
C THR A 155 -17.97 -10.09 4.80
N PHE A 156 -18.60 -11.25 4.99
CA PHE A 156 -17.91 -12.43 5.51
C PHE A 156 -18.50 -13.72 4.95
N GLY A 157 -17.70 -14.77 4.91
CA GLY A 157 -18.20 -16.07 4.51
C GLY A 157 -17.11 -17.10 4.27
N THR A 158 -17.57 -18.31 3.90
CA THR A 158 -16.73 -19.46 3.56
C THR A 158 -16.98 -19.98 2.14
N ASN A 159 -18.00 -19.43 1.46
CA ASN A 159 -18.26 -19.71 0.06
C ASN A 159 -17.32 -18.87 -0.82
N PRO A 160 -16.54 -19.49 -1.73
CA PRO A 160 -15.62 -18.79 -2.62
C PRO A 160 -16.24 -17.71 -3.50
N GLU A 161 -17.52 -17.77 -3.81
CA GLU A 161 -18.21 -16.75 -4.61
C GLU A 161 -18.17 -15.35 -3.98
N ILE A 162 -17.95 -15.25 -2.67
CA ILE A 162 -17.81 -13.96 -1.98
C ILE A 162 -16.55 -13.19 -2.42
N LEU A 163 -15.56 -13.86 -3.03
CA LEU A 163 -14.34 -13.25 -3.55
C LEU A 163 -14.61 -12.38 -4.79
N ARG A 164 -15.73 -12.58 -5.49
CA ARG A 164 -16.05 -11.81 -6.71
C ARG A 164 -16.03 -10.32 -6.47
N GLY A 165 -15.44 -9.60 -7.42
CA GLY A 165 -15.30 -8.15 -7.36
C GLY A 165 -14.21 -7.67 -6.39
N SER A 166 -13.35 -8.56 -5.86
CA SER A 166 -12.21 -8.13 -5.07
C SER A 166 -11.13 -7.49 -5.96
N ASP A 167 -10.69 -6.31 -5.57
CA ASP A 167 -9.57 -5.61 -6.22
C ASP A 167 -8.23 -6.09 -5.67
N ILE A 168 -8.21 -6.35 -4.35
CA ILE A 168 -7.01 -6.82 -3.63
C ILE A 168 -7.38 -8.02 -2.78
N ILE A 169 -6.60 -9.09 -2.91
CA ILE A 169 -6.68 -10.26 -2.05
C ILE A 169 -5.41 -10.39 -1.22
N VAL A 170 -5.58 -10.51 0.10
CA VAL A 170 -4.49 -10.73 1.04
C VAL A 170 -4.56 -12.18 1.52
N LEU A 171 -3.58 -12.98 1.13
CA LEU A 171 -3.51 -14.40 1.51
C LEU A 171 -2.65 -14.57 2.76
N THR A 172 -3.30 -14.66 3.93
CA THR A 172 -2.64 -14.93 5.21
C THR A 172 -2.85 -16.36 5.69
N ALA A 173 -3.62 -17.15 4.95
CA ALA A 173 -3.91 -18.54 5.32
C ALA A 173 -2.66 -19.41 5.26
N GLY A 174 -2.36 -20.07 6.35
CA GLY A 174 -1.21 -20.97 6.48
C GLY A 174 -1.13 -21.53 7.90
N ILE A 175 -0.20 -22.45 8.11
CA ILE A 175 0.10 -23.01 9.44
C ILE A 175 1.42 -22.41 9.97
N PRO A 176 1.50 -22.14 11.27
CA PRO A 176 2.73 -21.73 11.90
C PRO A 176 3.71 -22.90 12.03
N ARG A 177 5.01 -22.61 12.04
CA ARG A 177 6.06 -23.61 12.22
C ARG A 177 5.94 -24.26 13.59
N LYS A 178 5.96 -25.59 13.64
CA LYS A 178 6.08 -26.40 14.88
C LYS A 178 7.54 -26.52 15.28
N ALA A 179 7.79 -26.83 16.56
CA ALA A 179 9.14 -26.89 17.10
C ALA A 179 10.03 -28.00 16.50
N ASP A 180 9.40 -29.11 16.08
CA ASP A 180 10.00 -30.30 15.50
C ASP A 180 9.98 -30.35 13.96
N GLN A 181 9.43 -29.34 13.32
CA GLN A 181 9.22 -29.28 11.88
C GLN A 181 10.42 -28.64 11.18
N THR A 182 10.89 -29.27 10.09
CA THR A 182 11.92 -28.68 9.24
C THR A 182 11.35 -27.47 8.44
N ARG A 183 12.23 -26.63 7.88
CA ARG A 183 11.80 -25.54 6.99
C ARG A 183 11.12 -26.04 5.73
N LEU A 184 11.60 -27.17 5.20
CA LEU A 184 11.03 -27.76 3.98
C LEU A 184 9.65 -28.36 4.25
N ASP A 185 9.45 -29.06 5.36
CA ASP A 185 8.14 -29.61 5.73
C ASP A 185 7.09 -28.50 5.86
N LEU A 186 7.44 -27.40 6.54
CA LEU A 186 6.56 -26.24 6.63
C LEU A 186 6.26 -25.63 5.25
N ALA A 187 7.29 -25.54 4.40
CA ALA A 187 7.13 -25.01 3.05
C ALA A 187 6.16 -25.87 2.23
N LEU A 188 6.27 -27.20 2.31
CA LEU A 188 5.39 -28.13 1.59
C LEU A 188 3.94 -28.04 2.09
N GLU A 189 3.72 -28.05 3.41
CA GLU A 189 2.36 -27.93 3.96
C GLU A 189 1.69 -26.60 3.58
N ASN A 190 2.42 -25.49 3.69
CA ASN A 190 1.89 -24.18 3.29
C ASN A 190 1.75 -24.05 1.76
N ALA A 191 2.62 -24.67 0.98
CA ALA A 191 2.54 -24.65 -0.46
C ALA A 191 1.25 -25.32 -0.98
N ARG A 192 0.81 -26.42 -0.35
CA ARG A 192 -0.49 -27.05 -0.68
C ARG A 192 -1.66 -26.10 -0.39
N ILE A 193 -1.60 -25.39 0.74
CA ILE A 193 -2.63 -24.41 1.11
C ILE A 193 -2.64 -23.25 0.09
N VAL A 194 -1.47 -22.70 -0.21
CA VAL A 194 -1.33 -21.57 -1.14
C VAL A 194 -1.72 -21.98 -2.56
N LYS A 195 -1.31 -23.16 -3.06
CA LYS A 195 -1.73 -23.70 -4.36
C LYS A 195 -3.25 -23.71 -4.48
N LYS A 196 -3.94 -24.32 -3.50
CA LYS A 196 -5.41 -24.39 -3.49
C LYS A 196 -6.07 -23.00 -3.58
N TYR A 197 -5.58 -22.02 -2.79
CA TYR A 197 -6.16 -20.67 -2.82
C TYR A 197 -5.75 -19.91 -4.09
N ALA A 198 -4.54 -20.09 -4.59
CA ALA A 198 -4.09 -19.45 -5.82
C ALA A 198 -4.93 -19.87 -7.04
N GLU A 199 -5.17 -21.19 -7.21
CA GLU A 199 -6.06 -21.74 -8.23
C GLU A 199 -7.48 -21.18 -8.11
N LEU A 200 -8.00 -21.10 -6.90
CA LEU A 200 -9.32 -20.52 -6.61
C LEU A 200 -9.38 -19.03 -6.99
N ILE A 201 -8.41 -18.23 -6.56
CA ILE A 201 -8.34 -16.80 -6.85
C ILE A 201 -8.25 -16.55 -8.34
N GLY A 202 -7.34 -17.23 -9.03
CA GLY A 202 -7.15 -17.10 -10.47
C GLY A 202 -8.40 -17.48 -11.28
N SER A 203 -9.23 -18.40 -10.78
CA SER A 203 -10.48 -18.79 -11.44
C SER A 203 -11.64 -17.81 -11.22
N ILE A 204 -11.69 -17.13 -10.07
CA ILE A 204 -12.85 -16.27 -9.68
C ILE A 204 -12.57 -14.80 -9.94
N VAL A 205 -11.35 -14.32 -9.65
CA VAL A 205 -10.94 -12.91 -9.70
C VAL A 205 -9.56 -12.72 -10.35
N PRO A 206 -9.38 -13.14 -11.60
CA PRO A 206 -8.07 -13.14 -12.30
C PRO A 206 -7.47 -11.74 -12.48
N ASP A 207 -8.27 -10.69 -12.36
CA ASP A 207 -7.84 -9.29 -12.54
C ASP A 207 -7.46 -8.60 -11.24
N SER A 208 -7.63 -9.25 -10.08
CA SER A 208 -7.25 -8.71 -8.77
C SER A 208 -5.73 -8.67 -8.56
N LEU A 209 -5.29 -7.93 -7.53
CA LEU A 209 -3.93 -8.03 -7.00
C LEU A 209 -3.89 -9.04 -5.85
N LEU A 210 -2.91 -9.94 -5.88
CA LEU A 210 -2.72 -10.97 -4.86
C LEU A 210 -1.48 -10.69 -4.03
N LEU A 211 -1.69 -10.29 -2.77
CA LEU A 211 -0.64 -10.10 -1.76
C LEU A 211 -0.51 -11.37 -0.90
N VAL A 212 0.61 -12.07 -1.03
CA VAL A 212 0.93 -13.26 -0.26
C VAL A 212 1.67 -12.89 1.03
N VAL A 213 1.20 -13.42 2.16
CA VAL A 213 1.77 -13.20 3.50
C VAL A 213 2.25 -14.51 4.13
N THR A 214 1.71 -15.63 3.67
CA THR A 214 2.03 -16.98 4.18
C THR A 214 3.51 -17.29 4.04
N ASN A 215 4.15 -17.78 5.12
CA ASN A 215 5.57 -18.13 5.15
C ASN A 215 5.84 -19.61 4.75
N PRO A 216 7.00 -19.85 4.11
CA PRO A 216 8.06 -18.93 3.68
C PRO A 216 7.62 -18.06 2.50
N VAL A 217 7.55 -16.75 2.70
CA VAL A 217 6.81 -15.85 1.82
C VAL A 217 7.31 -15.82 0.37
N ASP A 218 8.61 -15.87 0.13
CA ASP A 218 9.18 -15.82 -1.23
C ASP A 218 8.80 -17.09 -2.02
N ILE A 219 8.87 -18.26 -1.38
CA ILE A 219 8.46 -19.52 -1.96
C ILE A 219 6.95 -19.56 -2.17
N MET A 220 6.17 -19.11 -1.18
CA MET A 220 4.70 -19.08 -1.28
C MET A 220 4.23 -18.12 -2.36
N THR A 221 4.91 -16.99 -2.55
CA THR A 221 4.62 -16.06 -3.65
C THR A 221 4.90 -16.71 -5.01
N THR A 222 5.99 -17.45 -5.11
CA THR A 222 6.33 -18.23 -6.33
C THR A 222 5.29 -19.31 -6.62
N VAL A 223 4.83 -20.04 -5.60
CA VAL A 223 3.73 -21.01 -5.71
C VAL A 223 2.45 -20.33 -6.17
N ALA A 224 2.09 -19.21 -5.54
CA ALA A 224 0.90 -18.45 -5.92
C ALA A 224 0.97 -17.95 -7.36
N LEU A 225 2.11 -17.43 -7.80
CA LEU A 225 2.32 -16.99 -9.18
C LEU A 225 2.12 -18.16 -10.18
N LYS A 226 2.73 -19.32 -9.91
CA LYS A 226 2.66 -20.50 -10.80
C LYS A 226 1.24 -21.02 -10.94
N TYR A 227 0.50 -21.16 -9.84
CA TYR A 227 -0.79 -21.87 -9.82
C TYR A 227 -2.02 -20.95 -9.97
N SER A 228 -1.88 -19.63 -9.84
CA SER A 228 -3.01 -18.73 -10.05
C SER A 228 -3.32 -18.46 -11.52
N GLY A 229 -2.34 -18.61 -12.41
CA GLY A 229 -2.47 -18.19 -13.81
C GLY A 229 -2.57 -16.67 -14.01
N MET A 230 -2.40 -15.88 -12.94
CA MET A 230 -2.41 -14.41 -12.99
C MET A 230 -1.09 -13.87 -13.57
N LYS A 231 -1.10 -12.60 -13.97
CA LYS A 231 0.10 -11.95 -14.52
C LYS A 231 1.15 -11.74 -13.42
N PRO A 232 2.45 -11.76 -13.74
CA PRO A 232 3.51 -11.57 -12.74
C PRO A 232 3.40 -10.27 -11.94
N ASN A 233 2.94 -9.19 -12.55
CA ASN A 233 2.74 -7.91 -11.86
C ASN A 233 1.51 -7.86 -10.95
N GLN A 234 0.67 -8.88 -10.95
CA GLN A 234 -0.49 -8.99 -10.07
C GLN A 234 -0.22 -9.79 -8.80
N VAL A 235 0.83 -10.63 -8.77
CA VAL A 235 1.15 -11.51 -7.65
C VAL A 235 2.44 -11.07 -6.97
N PHE A 236 2.37 -10.75 -5.69
CA PHE A 236 3.52 -10.33 -4.91
C PHE A 236 3.37 -10.73 -3.45
N GLY A 237 4.48 -10.80 -2.74
CA GLY A 237 4.52 -11.15 -1.32
C GLY A 237 4.99 -10.00 -0.45
N LEU A 238 4.65 -10.05 0.84
CA LEU A 238 5.13 -9.07 1.83
C LEU A 238 6.66 -8.93 1.83
N GLY A 239 7.36 -10.03 1.62
CA GLY A 239 8.81 -10.08 1.49
C GLY A 239 9.55 -9.41 2.65
N THR A 240 10.64 -8.74 2.34
CA THR A 240 11.47 -8.02 3.31
C THR A 240 10.98 -6.60 3.61
N HIS A 241 9.74 -6.26 3.26
CA HIS A 241 9.17 -4.95 3.59
C HIS A 241 9.16 -4.70 5.11
N LEU A 242 8.69 -5.68 5.87
CA LEU A 242 8.72 -5.61 7.34
C LEU A 242 10.16 -5.52 7.89
N ASP A 243 11.11 -6.26 7.31
CA ASP A 243 12.50 -6.24 7.76
C ASP A 243 13.16 -4.89 7.48
N SER A 244 12.83 -4.27 6.33
CA SER A 244 13.23 -2.91 6.01
C SER A 244 12.69 -1.89 7.01
N MET A 245 11.44 -2.04 7.48
CA MET A 245 10.87 -1.19 8.53
C MET A 245 11.55 -1.42 9.90
N ARG A 246 11.92 -2.66 10.23
CA ARG A 246 12.66 -2.99 11.43
C ARG A 246 14.05 -2.34 11.42
N LEU A 247 14.78 -2.44 10.30
CA LEU A 247 16.08 -1.79 10.14
C LEU A 247 15.95 -0.27 10.22
N LYS A 248 14.96 0.30 9.55
CA LYS A 248 14.63 1.73 9.59
C LYS A 248 14.46 2.23 11.03
N SER A 249 13.67 1.52 11.83
CA SER A 249 13.44 1.86 13.24
C SER A 249 14.70 1.81 14.10
N ARG A 250 15.59 0.82 13.87
CA ARG A 250 16.85 0.69 14.61
C ARG A 250 17.83 1.81 14.26
N LEU A 251 17.97 2.11 12.97
CA LEU A 251 18.81 3.22 12.50
C LEU A 251 18.31 4.56 13.06
N ALA A 252 17.00 4.79 13.05
CA ALA A 252 16.41 6.00 13.63
C ALA A 252 16.76 6.14 15.13
N LYS A 253 16.66 5.04 15.89
CA LYS A 253 17.03 5.01 17.31
C LYS A 253 18.54 5.24 17.53
N PHE A 254 19.38 4.61 16.72
CA PHE A 254 20.84 4.75 16.80
C PHE A 254 21.28 6.20 16.58
N PHE A 255 20.81 6.81 15.49
CA PHE A 255 21.14 8.18 15.14
C PHE A 255 20.31 9.24 15.90
N LYS A 256 19.35 8.81 16.73
CA LYS A 256 18.43 9.71 17.48
C LYS A 256 17.68 10.70 16.58
N VAL A 257 17.24 10.24 15.42
CA VAL A 257 16.46 11.02 14.46
C VAL A 257 15.04 10.48 14.36
N HIS A 258 14.13 11.28 13.79
CA HIS A 258 12.79 10.81 13.47
C HIS A 258 12.87 9.71 12.39
N VAL A 259 11.99 8.73 12.47
CA VAL A 259 12.00 7.56 11.58
C VAL A 259 11.82 7.94 10.09
N SER A 260 11.18 9.07 9.78
CA SER A 260 11.05 9.58 8.41
C SER A 260 12.39 9.93 7.75
N GLU A 261 13.39 10.31 8.56
CA GLU A 261 14.71 10.70 8.08
C GLU A 261 15.56 9.52 7.58
N VAL A 262 15.12 8.29 7.86
CA VAL A 262 15.85 7.07 7.49
C VAL A 262 15.30 6.49 6.20
N HIS A 263 16.13 6.38 5.18
CA HIS A 263 15.83 5.66 3.95
C HIS A 263 16.75 4.45 3.84
N THR A 264 16.19 3.26 4.03
CA THR A 264 16.93 1.98 3.97
C THR A 264 16.04 0.88 3.39
N ARG A 265 16.66 -0.17 2.85
CA ARG A 265 15.96 -1.32 2.28
C ARG A 265 16.73 -2.60 2.57
N ILE A 266 16.00 -3.68 2.71
CA ILE A 266 16.53 -5.05 2.75
C ILE A 266 15.97 -5.77 1.52
N VAL A 267 16.82 -6.47 0.79
CA VAL A 267 16.47 -7.30 -0.38
C VAL A 267 16.83 -8.76 -0.13
N GLY A 268 16.49 -9.64 -1.05
CA GLY A 268 16.79 -11.08 -0.93
C GLY A 268 15.68 -11.84 -0.22
N GLU A 269 16.01 -12.97 0.38
CA GLU A 269 15.11 -13.83 1.16
C GLU A 269 14.55 -13.11 2.38
N HIS A 270 13.26 -13.28 2.65
CA HIS A 270 12.71 -12.99 3.97
C HIS A 270 13.13 -14.11 4.95
N GLY A 271 14.38 -14.08 5.39
CA GLY A 271 15.01 -15.11 6.19
C GLY A 271 16.47 -14.80 6.53
N ASP A 272 17.28 -15.85 6.69
CA ASP A 272 18.65 -15.72 7.17
C ASP A 272 19.60 -15.08 6.16
N THR A 273 19.27 -15.14 4.85
CA THR A 273 20.09 -14.59 3.76
C THR A 273 19.64 -13.23 3.27
N MET A 274 18.81 -12.51 4.05
CA MET A 274 18.41 -11.13 3.74
C MET A 274 19.62 -10.20 3.62
N VAL A 275 19.57 -9.24 2.71
CA VAL A 275 20.67 -8.35 2.35
C VAL A 275 20.27 -6.88 2.54
N PRO A 276 20.74 -6.20 3.59
CA PRO A 276 20.58 -4.76 3.72
C PRO A 276 21.36 -4.02 2.63
N LEU A 277 20.74 -3.06 2.00
CA LEU A 277 21.37 -2.19 1.02
C LEU A 277 22.04 -1.00 1.73
N TRP A 278 23.19 -1.24 2.36
CA TRP A 278 23.96 -0.20 3.03
C TRP A 278 24.43 0.88 2.06
N SER A 279 24.80 0.46 0.84
CA SER A 279 25.22 1.35 -0.24
C SER A 279 24.12 2.34 -0.68
N ALA A 280 22.86 2.03 -0.42
CA ALA A 280 21.70 2.87 -0.74
C ALA A 280 21.04 3.48 0.52
N THR A 281 21.60 3.24 1.72
CA THR A 281 21.01 3.73 2.97
C THR A 281 21.44 5.17 3.25
N THR A 282 20.45 6.04 3.54
CA THR A 282 20.67 7.45 3.90
C THR A 282 19.94 7.83 5.18
N ILE A 283 20.52 8.78 5.90
CA ILE A 283 19.93 9.40 7.10
C ILE A 283 19.90 10.91 6.86
N GLY A 284 18.71 11.51 6.87
CA GLY A 284 18.57 12.94 6.53
C GLY A 284 19.15 13.30 5.16
N GLY A 285 19.09 12.37 4.20
CA GLY A 285 19.67 12.56 2.86
C GLY A 285 21.19 12.33 2.76
N VAL A 286 21.89 12.11 3.88
CA VAL A 286 23.33 11.82 3.90
C VAL A 286 23.54 10.31 3.83
N GLN A 287 24.42 9.87 2.91
CA GLN A 287 24.83 8.48 2.79
C GLN A 287 25.38 7.97 4.12
N ILE A 288 24.98 6.77 4.55
CA ILE A 288 25.34 6.24 5.87
C ILE A 288 26.85 6.10 6.06
N ASP A 289 27.60 5.83 4.98
CA ASP A 289 29.06 5.71 4.99
C ASP A 289 29.77 7.05 5.24
N ASN A 290 29.08 8.17 5.04
CA ASN A 290 29.61 9.51 5.29
C ASN A 290 29.24 10.04 6.70
N LEU A 291 28.49 9.25 7.49
CA LEU A 291 28.12 9.62 8.86
C LEU A 291 29.16 9.10 9.85
N LEU A 292 29.61 9.98 10.75
CA LEU A 292 30.55 9.61 11.81
C LEU A 292 29.84 8.78 12.89
N GLY A 293 30.58 7.83 13.47
CA GLY A 293 30.11 7.03 14.62
C GLY A 293 29.25 5.82 14.26
N PHE A 294 29.22 5.42 12.97
CA PHE A 294 28.58 4.18 12.53
C PHE A 294 29.62 3.23 11.93
N ALA A 295 30.05 2.25 12.69
CA ALA A 295 31.09 1.31 12.32
C ALA A 295 30.53 0.04 11.64
N PRO A 296 31.36 -0.74 10.92
CA PRO A 296 30.92 -2.03 10.36
C PRO A 296 30.29 -2.98 11.37
N VAL A 297 30.80 -3.04 12.61
CA VAL A 297 30.24 -3.87 13.69
C VAL A 297 28.81 -3.46 14.04
N ASP A 298 28.45 -2.19 13.92
CA ASP A 298 27.06 -1.73 14.16
C ASP A 298 26.12 -2.28 13.09
N ARG A 299 26.57 -2.41 11.83
CA ARG A 299 25.80 -3.00 10.74
C ARG A 299 25.49 -4.47 10.97
N GLU A 300 26.49 -5.24 11.39
CA GLU A 300 26.36 -6.66 11.70
C GLU A 300 25.39 -6.86 12.88
N THR A 301 25.57 -6.09 13.96
CA THR A 301 24.70 -6.14 15.12
C THR A 301 23.25 -5.80 14.76
N MET A 302 23.02 -4.75 14.00
CA MET A 302 21.68 -4.35 13.57
C MET A 302 21.02 -5.41 12.67
N LEU A 303 21.77 -6.01 11.74
CA LEU A 303 21.26 -7.06 10.87
C LEU A 303 20.84 -8.29 11.70
N GLU A 304 21.66 -8.72 12.65
CA GLU A 304 21.33 -9.83 13.53
C GLU A 304 20.10 -9.53 14.42
N GLU A 305 19.97 -8.31 14.92
CA GLU A 305 18.76 -7.89 15.63
C GLU A 305 17.52 -7.90 14.74
N VAL A 306 17.62 -7.52 13.45
CA VAL A 306 16.51 -7.58 12.49
C VAL A 306 16.10 -9.02 12.25
N LYS A 307 17.06 -9.92 11.97
CA LYS A 307 16.83 -11.35 11.75
C LYS A 307 16.14 -12.00 12.95
N ASN A 308 16.60 -11.70 14.14
CA ASN A 308 16.10 -12.28 15.38
C ASN A 308 14.80 -11.66 15.90
N SER A 309 14.33 -10.52 15.34
CA SER A 309 13.15 -9.81 15.85
C SER A 309 11.90 -10.67 15.89
N GLY A 310 11.64 -11.43 14.82
CA GLY A 310 10.46 -12.30 14.73
C GLY A 310 10.45 -13.35 15.82
N SER A 311 11.54 -14.09 15.97
CA SER A 311 11.68 -15.17 16.96
C SER A 311 11.59 -14.64 18.40
N GLN A 312 12.21 -13.50 18.69
CA GLN A 312 12.13 -12.86 20.01
C GLN A 312 10.69 -12.46 20.38
N ILE A 313 9.95 -11.85 19.43
CA ILE A 313 8.56 -11.46 19.65
C ILE A 313 7.68 -12.69 19.85
N ILE A 314 7.85 -13.73 19.02
CA ILE A 314 7.09 -14.97 19.13
C ILE A 314 7.36 -15.64 20.49
N LYS A 315 8.62 -15.71 20.93
CA LYS A 315 9.01 -16.25 22.24
C LYS A 315 8.37 -15.47 23.40
N ALA A 316 8.23 -14.15 23.27
CA ALA A 316 7.72 -13.29 24.33
C ALA A 316 6.18 -13.25 24.40
N LYS A 317 5.47 -13.26 23.26
CA LYS A 317 4.01 -13.04 23.21
C LYS A 317 3.23 -14.01 22.32
N GLY A 318 3.87 -15.05 21.81
CA GLY A 318 3.24 -16.11 21.01
C GLY A 318 3.21 -15.85 19.49
N ALA A 319 3.01 -14.62 19.04
CA ALA A 319 2.94 -14.28 17.63
C ALA A 319 3.38 -12.84 17.33
N THR A 320 3.86 -12.58 16.12
CA THR A 320 4.00 -11.22 15.59
C THR A 320 2.68 -10.84 14.90
N VAL A 321 2.09 -9.69 15.25
CA VAL A 321 0.80 -9.23 14.72
C VAL A 321 0.90 -7.82 14.18
N TYR A 322 1.25 -6.86 15.04
CA TYR A 322 1.23 -5.42 14.69
C TYR A 322 2.22 -5.06 13.59
N GLY A 323 3.48 -5.47 13.72
CA GLY A 323 4.51 -5.17 12.72
C GLY A 323 4.16 -5.68 11.31
N PRO A 324 3.91 -6.99 11.13
CA PRO A 324 3.47 -7.48 9.83
C PRO A 324 2.14 -6.89 9.39
N GLY A 325 1.18 -6.68 10.31
CA GLY A 325 -0.11 -6.10 9.96
C GLY A 325 -0.01 -4.68 9.40
N ASP A 326 0.76 -3.80 10.04
CA ASP A 326 0.97 -2.44 9.54
C ASP A 326 1.84 -2.41 8.28
N ALA A 327 2.78 -3.34 8.13
CA ALA A 327 3.53 -3.50 6.89
C ALA A 327 2.61 -3.87 5.71
N ILE A 328 1.68 -4.82 5.91
CA ILE A 328 0.65 -5.19 4.94
C ILE A 328 -0.28 -4.01 4.65
N ALA A 329 -0.78 -3.34 5.69
CA ALA A 329 -1.66 -2.19 5.56
C ALA A 329 -0.99 -1.06 4.75
N SER A 330 0.31 -0.81 4.94
CA SER A 330 1.04 0.20 4.17
C SER A 330 1.16 -0.15 2.67
N LEU A 331 1.27 -1.44 2.32
CA LEU A 331 1.23 -1.89 0.92
C LEU A 331 -0.15 -1.68 0.31
N ILE A 332 -1.21 -2.07 1.03
CA ILE A 332 -2.60 -1.90 0.57
C ILE A 332 -2.92 -0.42 0.41
N ARG A 333 -2.54 0.45 1.36
CA ARG A 333 -2.70 1.88 1.22
C ARG A 333 -2.04 2.41 -0.04
N THR A 334 -0.79 2.01 -0.30
CA THR A 334 -0.06 2.40 -1.51
C THR A 334 -0.81 2.05 -2.79
N ILE A 335 -1.54 0.92 -2.79
CA ILE A 335 -2.34 0.46 -3.94
C ILE A 335 -3.64 1.26 -4.05
N VAL A 336 -4.43 1.34 -2.98
CA VAL A 336 -5.76 1.96 -3.02
C VAL A 336 -5.71 3.48 -3.21
N GLU A 337 -4.64 4.12 -2.72
CA GLU A 337 -4.38 5.55 -2.88
C GLU A 337 -3.51 5.86 -4.11
N ASP A 338 -3.10 4.85 -4.87
CA ASP A 338 -2.19 4.93 -6.03
C ASP A 338 -0.95 5.80 -5.78
N GLU A 339 -0.34 5.64 -4.59
CA GLU A 339 0.80 6.47 -4.14
C GLU A 339 2.06 6.30 -5.02
N ASN A 340 2.12 5.31 -5.88
CA ASN A 340 3.25 5.01 -6.78
C ASN A 340 4.59 4.89 -6.04
N ARG A 341 4.60 4.25 -4.88
CA ARG A 341 5.80 4.13 -4.03
C ARG A 341 6.72 3.01 -4.48
N LEU A 342 8.01 3.25 -4.25
CA LEU A 342 9.04 2.22 -4.38
C LEU A 342 9.24 1.54 -3.02
N LEU A 343 8.75 0.31 -2.88
CA LEU A 343 8.85 -0.50 -1.66
C LEU A 343 9.53 -1.83 -1.95
N THR A 344 10.04 -2.51 -0.92
CA THR A 344 10.71 -3.80 -1.08
C THR A 344 9.71 -4.92 -0.83
N VAL A 345 9.39 -5.69 -1.85
CA VAL A 345 8.40 -6.78 -1.79
C VAL A 345 8.89 -7.99 -2.57
N SER A 346 8.40 -9.18 -2.24
CA SER A 346 8.69 -10.40 -2.99
C SER A 346 7.91 -10.41 -4.29
N THR A 347 8.61 -10.41 -5.42
CA THR A 347 8.01 -10.42 -6.76
C THR A 347 8.96 -11.04 -7.77
N GLU A 348 8.45 -11.42 -8.93
CA GLU A 348 9.30 -11.92 -10.01
C GLU A 348 10.27 -10.84 -10.50
N ILE A 349 11.54 -11.23 -10.70
CA ILE A 349 12.55 -10.31 -11.23
C ILE A 349 12.51 -10.32 -12.75
N VAL A 350 12.28 -9.15 -13.35
CA VAL A 350 12.20 -8.95 -14.80
C VAL A 350 13.31 -7.99 -15.26
N TRP A 351 14.58 -8.22 -14.85
CA TRP A 351 15.71 -7.37 -15.29
C TRP A 351 16.55 -8.11 -16.32
N ASP A 352 17.01 -7.41 -17.34
CA ASP A 352 17.81 -7.97 -18.44
C ASP A 352 19.11 -8.67 -17.99
N SER A 353 19.67 -8.27 -16.85
CA SER A 353 20.91 -8.84 -16.29
C SER A 353 20.69 -9.96 -15.27
N PHE A 354 19.47 -10.16 -14.77
CA PHE A 354 19.10 -11.19 -13.80
C PHE A 354 17.82 -11.91 -14.25
N SER A 355 17.95 -12.74 -15.27
CA SER A 355 16.81 -13.54 -15.76
C SER A 355 16.57 -14.73 -14.83
N HIS A 356 15.84 -14.49 -13.74
CA HIS A 356 15.35 -15.57 -12.86
C HIS A 356 13.83 -15.68 -12.97
N LYS A 357 13.35 -15.88 -14.20
CA LYS A 357 11.92 -16.07 -14.47
C LYS A 357 11.34 -17.22 -13.63
N GLY A 358 10.15 -16.97 -13.10
CA GLY A 358 9.41 -17.96 -12.32
C GLY A 358 9.82 -18.08 -10.86
N ILE A 359 10.65 -17.17 -10.34
CA ILE A 359 11.02 -17.11 -8.92
C ILE A 359 10.74 -15.73 -8.36
N CYS A 360 10.02 -15.65 -7.26
CA CYS A 360 9.77 -14.45 -6.51
C CYS A 360 10.79 -14.32 -5.37
N ILE A 361 11.36 -13.14 -5.24
CA ILE A 361 12.28 -12.77 -4.16
C ILE A 361 12.14 -11.28 -3.88
N SER A 362 12.51 -10.85 -2.69
CA SER A 362 12.32 -9.46 -2.31
C SER A 362 13.30 -8.52 -3.00
N VAL A 363 12.74 -7.57 -3.74
CA VAL A 363 13.45 -6.52 -4.48
C VAL A 363 12.70 -5.20 -4.38
N PRO A 364 13.34 -4.06 -4.62
CA PRO A 364 12.62 -2.82 -4.80
C PRO A 364 11.64 -2.92 -5.97
N ALA A 365 10.39 -2.58 -5.74
CA ALA A 365 9.36 -2.59 -6.75
C ALA A 365 8.50 -1.32 -6.65
N ARG A 366 8.09 -0.79 -7.79
CA ARG A 366 7.11 0.28 -7.88
C ARG A 366 5.72 -0.34 -7.73
N ILE A 367 5.02 0.07 -6.68
CA ILE A 367 3.69 -0.41 -6.35
C ILE A 367 2.67 0.64 -6.78
N THR A 368 1.72 0.22 -7.58
CA THR A 368 0.65 1.03 -8.14
C THR A 368 -0.68 0.32 -7.99
N ARG A 369 -1.77 0.99 -8.28
CA ARG A 369 -3.10 0.37 -8.40
C ARG A 369 -3.16 -0.74 -9.45
N ASN A 370 -2.39 -0.63 -10.53
CA ASN A 370 -2.43 -1.54 -11.67
C ASN A 370 -1.43 -2.70 -11.57
N GLY A 371 -0.67 -2.77 -10.49
CA GLY A 371 0.28 -3.85 -10.27
C GLY A 371 1.58 -3.43 -9.62
N VAL A 372 2.44 -4.43 -9.46
CA VAL A 372 3.76 -4.35 -8.84
C VAL A 372 4.83 -4.61 -9.89
N TYR A 373 5.78 -3.69 -10.01
CA TYR A 373 6.80 -3.72 -11.06
C TYR A 373 8.18 -3.66 -10.42
N SER A 374 8.96 -4.74 -10.53
CA SER A 374 10.33 -4.78 -10.02
C SER A 374 11.21 -3.72 -10.70
N VAL A 375 12.08 -3.09 -9.90
CA VAL A 375 12.99 -2.03 -10.37
C VAL A 375 14.42 -2.46 -10.21
N GLY A 376 15.18 -2.44 -11.31
CA GLY A 376 16.60 -2.73 -11.31
C GLY A 376 17.40 -1.69 -10.51
N ILE A 377 18.25 -2.18 -9.61
CA ILE A 377 19.13 -1.34 -8.78
C ILE A 377 20.58 -1.78 -8.94
N ARG A 378 21.48 -0.84 -8.77
CA ARG A 378 22.91 -1.14 -8.61
C ARG A 378 23.18 -1.45 -7.14
N MET A 379 23.85 -2.55 -6.89
CA MET A 379 24.33 -2.98 -5.58
C MET A 379 25.85 -2.92 -5.56
N SER A 380 26.45 -2.78 -4.38
CA SER A 380 27.89 -3.00 -4.23
C SER A 380 28.26 -4.45 -4.55
N GLU A 381 29.52 -4.74 -4.81
CA GLU A 381 29.96 -6.11 -5.09
C GLU A 381 29.62 -7.10 -3.96
N VAL A 382 29.77 -6.66 -2.72
CA VAL A 382 29.45 -7.47 -1.53
C VAL A 382 27.95 -7.74 -1.44
N GLU A 383 27.11 -6.73 -1.63
CA GLU A 383 25.65 -6.85 -1.60
C GLU A 383 25.16 -7.75 -2.77
N SER A 384 25.74 -7.56 -3.97
CA SER A 384 25.41 -8.36 -5.15
C SER A 384 25.75 -9.84 -4.93
N ALA A 385 26.93 -10.15 -4.41
CA ALA A 385 27.32 -11.52 -4.09
C ALA A 385 26.42 -12.17 -3.02
N ALA A 386 26.03 -11.41 -2.01
CA ALA A 386 25.09 -11.88 -0.97
C ALA A 386 23.68 -12.09 -1.55
N PHE A 387 23.22 -11.20 -2.42
CA PHE A 387 21.92 -11.32 -3.09
C PHE A 387 21.85 -12.54 -4.01
N ILE A 388 22.89 -12.83 -4.78
CA ILE A 388 22.97 -14.03 -5.63
C ILE A 388 22.83 -15.30 -4.78
N LYS A 389 23.52 -15.38 -3.65
CA LYS A 389 23.37 -16.53 -2.72
C LYS A 389 21.94 -16.68 -2.21
N SER A 390 21.30 -15.57 -1.92
CA SER A 390 19.88 -15.55 -1.49
C SER A 390 18.96 -16.07 -2.60
N VAL A 391 19.17 -15.65 -3.85
CA VAL A 391 18.41 -16.12 -5.02
C VAL A 391 18.61 -17.63 -5.23
N GLU A 392 19.85 -18.13 -5.14
CA GLU A 392 20.17 -19.56 -5.30
C GLU A 392 19.47 -20.42 -4.24
N LEU A 393 19.44 -19.95 -2.98
CA LEU A 393 18.76 -20.65 -1.90
C LEU A 393 17.24 -20.75 -2.16
N ILE A 394 16.60 -19.62 -2.53
CA ILE A 394 15.16 -19.58 -2.85
C ILE A 394 14.86 -20.47 -4.05
N ARG A 395 15.68 -20.42 -5.11
CA ARG A 395 15.51 -21.27 -6.29
C ARG A 395 15.51 -22.74 -5.91
N LYS A 396 16.56 -23.20 -5.23
CA LYS A 396 16.69 -24.60 -4.83
C LYS A 396 15.50 -25.07 -4.00
N THR A 397 15.14 -24.30 -2.97
CA THR A 397 14.01 -24.68 -2.12
C THR A 397 12.67 -24.68 -2.88
N THR A 398 12.50 -23.77 -3.83
CA THR A 398 11.31 -23.72 -4.70
C THR A 398 11.25 -24.94 -5.62
N GLU A 399 12.37 -25.34 -6.22
CA GLU A 399 12.48 -26.55 -7.04
C GLU A 399 12.14 -27.81 -6.22
N ASP A 400 12.65 -27.92 -4.99
CA ASP A 400 12.32 -29.01 -4.07
C ASP A 400 10.81 -29.05 -3.79
N VAL A 401 10.18 -27.91 -3.51
CA VAL A 401 8.72 -27.81 -3.29
C VAL A 401 7.94 -28.23 -4.56
N PHE A 402 8.31 -27.71 -5.73
CA PHE A 402 7.62 -28.06 -6.97
C PHE A 402 7.78 -29.53 -7.35
N SER A 403 8.94 -30.13 -7.06
CA SER A 403 9.18 -31.57 -7.32
C SER A 403 8.17 -32.48 -6.62
N VAL A 404 7.57 -32.00 -5.52
CA VAL A 404 6.52 -32.71 -4.77
C VAL A 404 5.13 -32.29 -5.26
N LEU A 405 4.85 -30.99 -5.36
CA LEU A 405 3.51 -30.47 -5.72
C LEU A 405 3.07 -30.85 -7.15
N ASP A 406 4.01 -31.00 -8.08
CA ASP A 406 3.69 -31.37 -9.48
C ASP A 406 3.41 -32.87 -9.65
N LYS A 407 3.65 -33.68 -8.61
CA LYS A 407 3.33 -35.13 -8.57
C LYS A 407 1.99 -35.41 -7.89
N GLU A 408 1.46 -34.45 -7.15
CA GLU A 408 0.15 -34.49 -6.48
C GLU A 408 -0.96 -33.93 -7.40
#